data_a5facfb4b628c89add760be74a12266f
#
_entry.id   a5facfb4b628c89add760be74a12266f
#
_cell.length_a   1.000
_cell.length_b   1.000
_cell.length_c   1.000
_cell.angle_alpha   90.00
_cell.angle_beta   90.00
_cell.angle_gamma   90.00
#
_symmetry.space_group_name_H-M   'P 1'
#
loop_
_entity.id
_entity.type
_entity.pdbx_description
1 polymer ?
#
loop_
_entity_poly.entity_id
_entity_poly.type
_entity_poly.pdbx_seq_one_letter_code
_entity_poly.pdbx_strand_id
1 'polypeptide(L)'
;MRTREDYLKDFHTAFGLDVHSDPTVQLLKLRRTLIDEETKELFADIDAAISYLEAGKEVPKELYANMLKELADVQVVVSGMSVAVKPLKELDQAFKRVHKSNMSKLGADGKPTHRADGKVLKGPNYFPPDLSDLVS
;
A
#
# COMPACT_ATOMS: atom_id res chain seq x y z
N MET A 1 -10.65 11.52 13.22
CA MET A 1 -9.28 11.57 12.67
C MET A 1 -9.32 11.43 11.17
N ARG A 2 -8.55 12.24 10.48
CA ARG A 2 -8.49 12.17 9.02
C ARG A 2 -7.65 10.97 8.59
N THR A 3 -8.18 10.20 7.64
CA THR A 3 -7.46 9.09 7.02
C THR A 3 -6.62 9.61 5.85
N ARG A 4 -5.74 8.75 5.32
CA ARG A 4 -5.02 9.07 4.08
C ARG A 4 -5.97 9.30 2.92
N GLU A 5 -7.04 8.51 2.84
CA GLU A 5 -8.10 8.66 1.83
C GLU A 5 -8.81 10.01 1.96
N ASP A 6 -8.99 10.53 3.17
CA ASP A 6 -9.57 11.87 3.37
C ASP A 6 -8.71 12.96 2.73
N TYR A 7 -7.38 12.89 2.89
CA TYR A 7 -6.46 13.82 2.24
C TYR A 7 -6.53 13.72 0.72
N LEU A 8 -6.60 12.50 0.20
CA LEU A 8 -6.68 12.27 -1.24
C LEU A 8 -8.02 12.72 -1.81
N LYS A 9 -9.10 12.61 -1.05
CA LYS A 9 -10.40 13.15 -1.47
C LYS A 9 -10.33 14.68 -1.63
N ASP A 10 -9.66 15.36 -0.69
CA ASP A 10 -9.44 16.81 -0.82
C ASP A 10 -8.64 17.14 -2.07
N PHE A 11 -7.55 16.40 -2.30
CA PHE A 11 -6.70 16.59 -3.47
C PHE A 11 -7.48 16.36 -4.77
N HIS A 12 -8.18 15.24 -4.89
CA HIS A 12 -8.97 14.92 -6.08
C HIS A 12 -10.03 15.98 -6.33
N THR A 13 -10.73 16.42 -5.28
CA THR A 13 -11.76 17.46 -5.40
C THR A 13 -11.15 18.77 -5.88
N ALA A 14 -10.03 19.19 -5.31
CA ALA A 14 -9.37 20.45 -5.66
C ALA A 14 -8.89 20.47 -7.11
N PHE A 15 -8.44 19.33 -7.64
CA PHE A 15 -7.87 19.23 -8.99
C PHE A 15 -8.83 18.66 -10.03
N GLY A 16 -10.10 18.45 -9.66
CA GLY A 16 -11.11 17.95 -10.61
C GLY A 16 -10.88 16.50 -11.03
N LEU A 17 -10.25 15.70 -10.18
CA LEU A 17 -10.04 14.29 -10.44
C LEU A 17 -11.24 13.47 -9.95
N ASP A 18 -11.34 12.21 -10.42
CA ASP A 18 -12.45 11.34 -10.03
C ASP A 18 -12.53 11.13 -8.51
N VAL A 19 -13.76 11.17 -7.97
CA VAL A 19 -14.09 10.86 -6.59
C VAL A 19 -15.28 9.91 -6.60
N HIS A 20 -15.09 8.68 -6.13
CA HIS A 20 -16.11 7.64 -6.09
C HIS A 20 -16.86 7.50 -7.41
N SER A 21 -16.11 7.51 -8.50
CA SER A 21 -16.66 7.34 -9.84
C SER A 21 -16.88 5.88 -10.17
N ASP A 22 -17.86 5.61 -11.02
CA ASP A 22 -18.04 4.26 -11.56
C ASP A 22 -16.80 3.86 -12.35
N PRO A 23 -16.34 2.61 -12.22
CA PRO A 23 -15.13 2.19 -12.92
C PRO A 23 -15.34 2.16 -14.44
N THR A 24 -14.34 2.69 -15.14
CA THR A 24 -14.25 2.61 -16.60
C THR A 24 -12.89 2.02 -16.96
N VAL A 25 -12.77 1.51 -18.17
CA VAL A 25 -11.47 1.02 -18.66
C VAL A 25 -10.42 2.12 -18.56
N GLN A 26 -10.78 3.34 -18.98
CA GLN A 26 -9.85 4.46 -18.98
C GLN A 26 -9.41 4.85 -17.59
N LEU A 27 -10.35 4.93 -16.63
CA LEU A 27 -10.02 5.24 -15.24
C LEU A 27 -9.09 4.20 -14.62
N LEU A 28 -9.39 2.93 -14.80
CA LEU A 28 -8.56 1.85 -14.25
C LEU A 28 -7.17 1.82 -14.88
N LYS A 29 -7.07 2.07 -16.18
CA LYS A 29 -5.77 2.18 -16.85
C LYS A 29 -4.94 3.33 -16.31
N LEU A 30 -5.57 4.49 -16.08
CA LEU A 30 -4.89 5.64 -15.48
C LEU A 30 -4.36 5.30 -14.09
N ARG A 31 -5.21 4.74 -13.24
CA ARG A 31 -4.81 4.40 -11.87
C ARG A 31 -3.69 3.36 -11.85
N ARG A 32 -3.77 2.38 -12.73
CA ARG A 32 -2.71 1.37 -12.89
C ARG A 32 -1.38 2.00 -13.29
N THR A 33 -1.41 2.91 -14.27
CA THR A 33 -0.21 3.61 -14.73
C THR A 33 0.44 4.42 -13.61
N LEU A 34 -0.36 5.14 -12.82
CA LEU A 34 0.17 5.94 -11.71
C LEU A 34 0.84 5.07 -10.64
N ILE A 35 0.24 3.94 -10.31
CA ILE A 35 0.82 2.99 -9.34
C ILE A 35 2.11 2.40 -9.89
N ASP A 36 2.12 2.02 -11.16
CA ASP A 36 3.30 1.46 -11.81
C ASP A 36 4.48 2.44 -11.82
N GLU A 37 4.24 3.68 -12.17
CA GLU A 37 5.28 4.72 -12.20
C GLU A 37 5.94 4.90 -10.83
N GLU A 38 5.14 5.10 -9.79
CA GLU A 38 5.67 5.34 -8.44
C GLU A 38 6.34 4.10 -7.86
N THR A 39 5.81 2.91 -8.14
CA THR A 39 6.40 1.65 -7.70
C THR A 39 7.77 1.42 -8.34
N LYS A 40 7.92 1.73 -9.63
CA LYS A 40 9.21 1.62 -10.33
C LYS A 40 10.26 2.58 -9.75
N GLU A 41 9.88 3.81 -9.44
CA GLU A 41 10.77 4.77 -8.82
C GLU A 41 11.22 4.29 -7.43
N LEU A 42 10.30 3.76 -6.64
CA LEU A 42 10.61 3.19 -5.33
C LEU A 42 11.60 2.03 -5.46
N PHE A 43 11.37 1.12 -6.40
CA PHE A 43 12.26 -0.03 -6.60
C PHE A 43 13.66 0.41 -7.02
N ALA A 44 13.77 1.42 -7.88
CA ALA A 44 15.08 1.94 -8.29
C ALA A 44 15.87 2.48 -7.09
N ASP A 45 15.21 3.19 -6.19
CA ASP A 45 15.86 3.71 -4.97
C ASP A 45 16.25 2.57 -4.01
N ILE A 46 15.39 1.59 -3.83
CA ILE A 46 15.69 0.40 -3.01
C ILE A 46 16.91 -0.34 -3.58
N ASP A 47 16.93 -0.55 -4.89
CA ASP A 47 18.04 -1.25 -5.56
C ASP A 47 19.35 -0.48 -5.39
N ALA A 48 19.29 0.85 -5.49
CA ALA A 48 20.47 1.69 -5.25
C ALA A 48 20.98 1.56 -3.82
N ALA A 49 20.08 1.55 -2.83
CA ALA A 49 20.45 1.37 -1.42
C ALA A 49 21.09 -0.01 -1.18
N ILE A 50 20.52 -1.05 -1.79
CA ILE A 50 21.08 -2.42 -1.72
C ILE A 50 22.50 -2.43 -2.27
N SER A 51 22.75 -1.77 -3.40
CA SER A 51 24.07 -1.71 -4.01
C SER A 51 25.10 -1.05 -3.10
N TYR A 52 24.75 0.04 -2.41
CA TYR A 52 25.63 0.66 -1.42
C TYR A 52 26.00 -0.31 -0.31
N LEU A 53 25.01 -0.98 0.26
CA LEU A 53 25.22 -1.92 1.38
C LEU A 53 26.02 -3.15 0.94
N GLU A 54 25.77 -3.68 -0.25
CA GLU A 54 26.54 -4.80 -0.80
C GLU A 54 28.02 -4.43 -0.99
N ALA A 55 28.29 -3.17 -1.30
CA ALA A 55 29.65 -2.67 -1.43
C ALA A 55 30.31 -2.30 -0.08
N GLY A 56 29.63 -2.55 1.04
CA GLY A 56 30.13 -2.19 2.37
C GLY A 56 30.14 -0.70 2.66
N LYS A 57 29.32 0.06 1.92
CA LYS A 57 29.24 1.54 2.04
C LYS A 57 27.95 1.93 2.72
N GLU A 58 27.98 3.10 3.39
CA GLU A 58 26.77 3.69 3.94
C GLU A 58 25.88 4.21 2.82
N VAL A 59 24.57 4.06 2.99
CA VAL A 59 23.59 4.63 2.09
C VAL A 59 23.56 6.15 2.32
N PRO A 60 23.70 6.98 1.27
CA PRO A 60 23.60 8.43 1.44
C PRO A 60 22.25 8.84 2.05
N LYS A 61 22.29 9.84 2.93
CA LYS A 61 21.08 10.37 3.58
C LYS A 61 20.05 10.84 2.55
N GLU A 62 20.52 11.45 1.46
CA GLU A 62 19.67 11.94 0.36
C GLU A 62 18.90 10.79 -0.31
N LEU A 63 19.52 9.61 -0.41
CA LEU A 63 18.84 8.44 -0.99
C LEU A 63 17.72 7.97 -0.07
N TYR A 64 17.94 7.96 1.24
CA TYR A 64 16.86 7.64 2.19
C TYR A 64 15.74 8.67 2.14
N ALA A 65 16.06 9.95 1.97
CA ALA A 65 15.03 10.99 1.81
C ALA A 65 14.20 10.76 0.55
N ASN A 66 14.84 10.37 -0.56
CA ASN A 66 14.15 10.00 -1.79
C ASN A 66 13.26 8.77 -1.60
N MET A 67 13.77 7.74 -0.94
CA MET A 67 12.98 6.53 -0.64
C MET A 67 11.75 6.86 0.19
N LEU A 68 11.90 7.72 1.19
CA LEU A 68 10.77 8.14 2.02
C LEU A 68 9.73 8.90 1.19
N LYS A 69 10.18 9.78 0.30
CA LYS A 69 9.29 10.48 -0.63
C LYS A 69 8.56 9.48 -1.54
N GLU A 70 9.27 8.51 -2.09
CA GLU A 70 8.66 7.50 -2.98
C GLU A 70 7.67 6.60 -2.24
N LEU A 71 7.96 6.23 -0.99
CA LEU A 71 6.98 5.51 -0.17
C LEU A 71 5.70 6.33 0.00
N ALA A 72 5.85 7.63 0.26
CA ALA A 72 4.70 8.53 0.36
C ALA A 72 3.96 8.66 -0.97
N ASP A 73 4.68 8.76 -2.09
CA ASP A 73 4.07 8.85 -3.43
C ASP A 73 3.31 7.57 -3.78
N VAL A 74 3.85 6.39 -3.44
CA VAL A 74 3.13 5.12 -3.60
C VAL A 74 1.84 5.12 -2.78
N GLN A 75 1.91 5.59 -1.53
CA GLN A 75 0.71 5.71 -0.70
C GLN A 75 -0.32 6.65 -1.31
N VAL A 76 0.13 7.78 -1.88
CA VAL A 76 -0.75 8.75 -2.55
C VAL A 76 -1.51 8.09 -3.69
N VAL A 77 -0.82 7.35 -4.58
CA VAL A 77 -1.49 6.72 -5.73
C VAL A 77 -2.35 5.52 -5.33
N VAL A 78 -1.98 4.79 -4.28
CA VAL A 78 -2.80 3.68 -3.75
C VAL A 78 -4.08 4.23 -3.13
N SER A 79 -3.98 5.19 -2.22
CA SER A 79 -5.14 5.84 -1.61
C SER A 79 -5.97 6.59 -2.67
N GLY A 80 -5.31 7.16 -3.67
CA GLY A 80 -5.98 7.82 -4.79
C GLY A 80 -6.83 6.86 -5.61
N MET A 81 -6.39 5.62 -5.81
CA MET A 81 -7.23 4.62 -6.48
C MET A 81 -8.50 4.32 -5.68
N SER A 82 -8.37 4.18 -4.37
CA SER A 82 -9.53 3.98 -3.49
C SER A 82 -10.53 5.14 -3.60
N VAL A 83 -10.03 6.37 -3.57
CA VAL A 83 -10.86 7.57 -3.67
C VAL A 83 -11.52 7.69 -5.04
N ALA A 84 -10.78 7.40 -6.11
CA ALA A 84 -11.27 7.57 -7.48
C ALA A 84 -12.36 6.55 -7.86
N VAL A 85 -12.20 5.30 -7.42
CA VAL A 85 -12.99 4.15 -7.90
C VAL A 85 -14.01 3.74 -6.84
N LYS A 86 -15.27 3.98 -7.11
CA LYS A 86 -16.37 3.78 -6.16
C LYS A 86 -16.37 2.44 -5.43
N PRO A 87 -16.25 1.27 -6.10
CA PRO A 87 -16.23 -0.01 -5.38
C PRO A 87 -15.05 -0.19 -4.41
N LEU A 88 -14.02 0.64 -4.49
CA LEU A 88 -12.81 0.54 -3.69
C LEU A 88 -12.73 1.59 -2.58
N LYS A 89 -13.81 2.32 -2.32
CA LYS A 89 -13.81 3.49 -1.42
C LYS A 89 -13.52 3.18 0.05
N GLU A 90 -13.67 1.92 0.47
CA GLU A 90 -13.54 1.52 1.88
C GLU A 90 -12.16 0.97 2.22
N LEU A 91 -11.09 1.51 1.62
CA LEU A 91 -9.73 1.04 1.84
C LEU A 91 -9.31 1.08 3.31
N ASP A 92 -9.70 2.12 4.05
CA ASP A 92 -9.35 2.22 5.47
C ASP A 92 -9.93 1.05 6.28
N GLN A 93 -11.20 0.71 6.06
CA GLN A 93 -11.83 -0.43 6.70
C GLN A 93 -11.20 -1.76 6.24
N ALA A 94 -10.92 -1.87 4.95
CA ALA A 94 -10.25 -3.04 4.40
C ALA A 94 -8.87 -3.23 5.05
N PHE A 95 -8.11 -2.16 5.21
CA PHE A 95 -6.81 -2.21 5.87
C PHE A 95 -6.92 -2.75 7.30
N LYS A 96 -7.89 -2.27 8.06
CA LYS A 96 -8.12 -2.72 9.44
C LYS A 96 -8.47 -4.20 9.51
N ARG A 97 -9.28 -4.70 8.58
CA ARG A 97 -9.64 -6.12 8.50
C ARG A 97 -8.45 -6.98 8.07
N VAL A 98 -7.65 -6.50 7.13
CA VAL A 98 -6.41 -7.17 6.73
C VAL A 98 -5.44 -7.22 7.91
N HIS A 99 -5.35 -6.16 8.70
CA HIS A 99 -4.53 -6.14 9.91
C HIS A 99 -4.96 -7.23 10.91
N LYS A 100 -6.25 -7.35 11.18
CA LYS A 100 -6.77 -8.42 12.05
C LYS A 100 -6.43 -9.80 11.51
N SER A 101 -6.61 -9.99 10.21
CA SER A 101 -6.23 -11.24 9.54
C SER A 101 -4.74 -11.52 9.72
N ASN A 102 -3.89 -10.51 9.51
CA ASN A 102 -2.45 -10.66 9.69
C ASN A 102 -2.08 -11.05 11.13
N MET A 103 -2.71 -10.42 12.11
CA MET A 103 -2.48 -10.76 13.51
C MET A 103 -2.94 -12.19 13.85
N SER A 104 -3.93 -12.71 13.15
CA SER A 104 -4.39 -14.08 13.34
C SER A 104 -3.41 -15.15 12.85
N LYS A 105 -2.32 -14.73 12.17
CA LYS A 105 -1.25 -15.65 11.75
C LYS A 105 -0.39 -16.14 12.91
N LEU A 106 -0.46 -15.51 14.08
CA LEU A 106 0.29 -15.96 15.26
C LEU A 106 -0.02 -17.42 15.60
N GLY A 107 0.98 -18.13 16.09
CA GLY A 107 0.84 -19.50 16.56
C GLY A 107 -0.07 -19.60 17.80
N ALA A 108 -0.43 -20.82 18.17
CA ALA A 108 -1.27 -21.08 19.35
C ALA A 108 -0.63 -20.57 20.66
N ASP A 109 0.71 -20.45 20.69
CA ASP A 109 1.49 -19.91 21.82
C ASP A 109 1.59 -18.37 21.78
N GLY A 110 0.91 -17.71 20.84
CA GLY A 110 1.00 -16.26 20.64
C GLY A 110 2.29 -15.79 19.97
N LYS A 111 3.11 -16.73 19.47
CA LYS A 111 4.38 -16.41 18.82
C LYS A 111 4.30 -16.61 17.30
N PRO A 112 5.08 -15.82 16.52
CA PRO A 112 5.07 -15.98 15.08
C PRO A 112 5.88 -17.20 14.64
N THR A 113 5.53 -17.71 13.46
CA THR A 113 6.32 -18.70 12.71
C THR A 113 6.78 -18.01 11.41
N HIS A 114 8.06 -18.15 11.08
CA HIS A 114 8.63 -17.51 9.90
C HIS A 114 9.19 -18.51 8.90
N ARG A 115 9.12 -18.15 7.64
CA ARG A 115 9.86 -18.81 6.57
C ARG A 115 11.34 -18.38 6.64
N ALA A 116 12.23 -19.12 5.97
CA ALA A 116 13.67 -18.83 5.98
C ALA A 116 14.03 -17.40 5.52
N ASP A 117 13.22 -16.81 4.62
CA ASP A 117 13.42 -15.43 4.14
C ASP A 117 12.80 -14.37 5.07
N GLY A 118 12.23 -14.78 6.21
CA GLY A 118 11.61 -13.89 7.19
C GLY A 118 10.13 -13.67 6.99
N LYS A 119 9.51 -14.26 5.96
CA LYS A 119 8.07 -14.12 5.74
C LYS A 119 7.29 -14.82 6.86
N VAL A 120 6.31 -14.10 7.45
CA VAL A 120 5.42 -14.66 8.47
C VAL A 120 4.50 -15.72 7.85
N LEU A 121 4.47 -16.89 8.47
CA LEU A 121 3.61 -18.00 8.06
C LEU A 121 2.30 -18.00 8.85
N LYS A 122 1.27 -18.64 8.29
CA LYS A 122 -0.05 -18.73 8.91
C LYS A 122 -0.02 -19.74 10.06
N GLY A 123 -0.49 -19.30 11.24
CA GLY A 123 -0.68 -20.20 12.38
C GLY A 123 -2.03 -20.93 12.33
N PRO A 124 -2.33 -21.76 13.34
CA PRO A 124 -3.53 -22.61 13.33
C PRO A 124 -4.84 -21.83 13.42
N ASN A 125 -4.82 -20.61 13.97
CA ASN A 125 -6.02 -19.79 14.15
C ASN A 125 -6.17 -18.72 13.06
N TYR A 126 -5.39 -18.83 11.99
CA TYR A 126 -5.47 -17.89 10.89
C TYR A 126 -6.85 -17.89 10.23
N PHE A 127 -7.37 -16.70 9.95
CA PHE A 127 -8.54 -16.51 9.11
C PHE A 127 -8.24 -15.44 8.04
N PRO A 128 -8.70 -15.65 6.78
CA PRO A 128 -8.55 -14.64 5.74
C PRO A 128 -9.45 -13.44 5.99
N PRO A 129 -9.12 -12.25 5.50
CA PRO A 129 -10.02 -11.11 5.62
C PRO A 129 -11.24 -11.30 4.71
N ASP A 130 -12.42 -10.99 5.21
CA ASP A 130 -13.63 -10.91 4.39
C ASP A 130 -13.92 -9.44 4.12
N LEU A 131 -13.88 -9.05 2.86
CA LEU A 131 -14.06 -7.67 2.41
C LEU A 131 -15.29 -7.53 1.49
N SER A 132 -16.05 -8.60 1.29
CA SER A 132 -17.12 -8.62 0.29
C SER A 132 -18.23 -7.59 0.55
N ASP A 133 -18.53 -7.30 1.81
CA ASP A 133 -19.51 -6.28 2.18
C ASP A 133 -19.03 -4.84 2.00
N LEU A 134 -17.73 -4.65 1.80
CA LEU A 134 -17.14 -3.31 1.60
C LEU A 134 -17.18 -2.86 0.13
N VAL A 135 -17.37 -3.82 -0.77
CA VAL A 135 -17.42 -3.55 -2.21
C VAL A 135 -18.85 -3.23 -2.62
N SER A 136 -19.10 -2.06 -3.17
CA SER A 136 -20.44 -1.64 -3.56
C SER A 136 -20.44 -0.87 -4.89
#